data_59ded4f71d732cdc01be703b1d9a9ced
#
_entry.id   59ded4f71d732cdc01be703b1d9a9ced
#
_cell.length_a   1.000
_cell.length_b   1.000
_cell.length_c   1.000
_cell.angle_alpha   90.00
_cell.angle_beta   90.00
_cell.angle_gamma   90.00
#
_symmetry.space_group_name_H-M   'P 1'
#
loop_
_entity.id
_entity.type
_entity.pdbx_description
1 polymer ?
#
loop_
_entity_poly.entity_id
_entity_poly.type
_entity_poly.pdbx_seq_one_letter_code
_entity_poly.pdbx_strand_id
1 'polypeptide(L)'
;MEEIIGRKDEIRRLTDYYNSGKAEFIAIYGRRRIGKTFLVRHLFRDKFCFDMSGSIGAGSEAQLSNFAHALHDYGYDTNDMPKTWTESFFALRSLLKEQTGKGKRIVVFIDELPCLDTPKSGFLQAFEHFWNSWASDKKEIMLIVCGSATSWMISHLIDNHGGLHNRITHEIHLSPFT
;
A
#
# COMPACT_ATOMS: atom_id res chain seq x y z
N MET A 1 -0.20 -18.46 -17.36
CA MET A 1 0.43 -17.52 -16.40
C MET A 1 1.61 -16.89 -17.11
N GLU A 2 1.55 -15.61 -17.37
CA GLU A 2 2.69 -14.92 -17.99
C GLU A 2 3.87 -14.93 -17.03
N GLU A 3 4.98 -15.46 -17.48
CA GLU A 3 6.21 -15.50 -16.69
C GLU A 3 6.84 -14.10 -16.66
N ILE A 4 7.16 -13.61 -15.45
CA ILE A 4 7.87 -12.34 -15.32
C ILE A 4 9.32 -12.56 -15.75
N ILE A 5 9.68 -12.03 -16.90
CA ILE A 5 11.04 -12.12 -17.41
C ILE A 5 11.90 -11.03 -16.73
N GLY A 6 13.01 -11.44 -16.13
CA GLY A 6 14.06 -10.50 -15.71
C GLY A 6 13.89 -9.80 -14.37
N ARG A 7 12.95 -10.24 -13.49
CA ARG A 7 12.78 -9.66 -12.14
C ARG A 7 13.02 -10.68 -11.02
N LYS A 8 13.92 -11.60 -11.23
CA LYS A 8 14.16 -12.72 -10.29
C LYS A 8 14.56 -12.24 -8.89
N ASP A 9 15.36 -11.20 -8.81
CA ASP A 9 15.85 -10.68 -7.53
C ASP A 9 14.71 -9.99 -6.76
N GLU A 10 13.92 -9.16 -7.42
CA GLU A 10 12.78 -8.50 -6.82
C GLU A 10 11.70 -9.50 -6.40
N ILE A 11 11.44 -10.52 -7.20
CA ILE A 11 10.51 -11.60 -6.88
C ILE A 11 10.98 -12.34 -5.62
N ARG A 12 12.25 -12.69 -5.56
CA ARG A 12 12.84 -13.36 -4.39
C ARG A 12 12.69 -12.50 -3.14
N ARG A 13 13.03 -11.23 -3.21
CA ARG A 13 12.93 -10.29 -2.09
C ARG A 13 11.49 -10.20 -1.59
N LEU A 14 10.54 -9.95 -2.48
CA LEU A 14 9.13 -9.84 -2.11
C LEU A 14 8.58 -11.14 -1.53
N THR A 15 9.01 -12.28 -2.05
CA THR A 15 8.65 -13.59 -1.49
C THR A 15 9.22 -13.79 -0.10
N ASP A 16 10.45 -13.38 0.14
CA ASP A 16 11.09 -13.44 1.45
C ASP A 16 10.34 -12.56 2.47
N TYR A 17 9.93 -11.35 2.06
CA TYR A 17 9.16 -10.47 2.94
C TYR A 17 7.78 -11.04 3.25
N TYR A 18 7.15 -11.66 2.28
CA TYR A 18 5.87 -12.36 2.49
C TYR A 18 5.99 -13.46 3.54
N ASN A 19 7.11 -14.13 3.59
CA ASN A 19 7.38 -15.25 4.49
C ASN A 19 8.11 -14.86 5.78
N SER A 20 8.36 -13.58 6.02
CA SER A 20 9.20 -13.12 7.14
C SER A 20 8.56 -13.31 8.52
N GLY A 21 7.23 -13.42 8.60
CA GLY A 21 6.52 -13.51 9.86
C GLY A 21 6.49 -12.22 10.67
N LYS A 22 6.85 -11.11 10.05
CA LYS A 22 6.88 -9.77 10.66
C LYS A 22 5.95 -8.83 9.93
N ALA A 23 5.51 -7.76 10.63
CA ALA A 23 4.88 -6.64 9.96
C ALA A 23 5.89 -6.04 8.96
N GLU A 24 5.49 -5.92 7.71
CA GLU A 24 6.34 -5.40 6.65
C GLU A 24 5.68 -4.20 5.98
N PHE A 25 6.46 -3.14 5.78
CA PHE A 25 6.06 -1.96 5.03
C PHE A 25 7.06 -1.75 3.89
N ILE A 26 6.61 -2.05 2.67
CA ILE A 26 7.47 -2.11 1.49
C ILE A 26 7.09 -0.99 0.53
N ALA A 27 8.07 -0.16 0.18
CA ALA A 27 7.90 0.91 -0.81
C ALA A 27 8.59 0.51 -2.12
N ILE A 28 7.82 0.50 -3.20
CA ILE A 28 8.33 0.22 -4.55
C ILE A 28 8.17 1.48 -5.39
N TYR A 29 9.25 1.97 -5.96
CA TYR A 29 9.23 3.19 -6.76
C TYR A 29 10.09 3.06 -8.02
N GLY A 30 9.85 3.96 -8.95
CA GLY A 30 10.51 3.98 -10.24
C GLY A 30 9.59 4.61 -11.29
N ARG A 31 10.09 4.80 -12.50
CA ARG A 31 9.34 5.45 -13.57
C ARG A 31 8.03 4.73 -13.89
N ARG A 32 7.11 5.43 -14.53
CA ARG A 32 5.87 4.84 -15.04
C ARG A 32 6.18 3.74 -16.05
N ARG A 33 5.31 2.74 -16.12
CA ARG A 33 5.32 1.67 -17.13
C ARG A 33 6.54 0.75 -17.07
N ILE A 34 7.23 0.68 -15.94
CA ILE A 34 8.36 -0.27 -15.77
C ILE A 34 7.93 -1.58 -15.09
N GLY A 35 6.64 -1.75 -14.81
CA GLY A 35 6.10 -3.01 -14.31
C GLY A 35 5.95 -3.13 -12.81
N LYS A 36 5.93 -2.02 -12.04
CA LYS A 36 5.72 -2.05 -10.58
C LYS A 36 4.41 -2.76 -10.21
N THR A 37 3.31 -2.27 -10.74
CA THR A 37 1.97 -2.82 -10.49
C THR A 37 1.87 -4.27 -10.96
N PHE A 38 2.41 -4.56 -12.13
CA PHE A 38 2.41 -5.91 -12.71
C PHE A 38 3.15 -6.89 -11.79
N LEU A 39 4.31 -6.52 -11.29
CA LEU A 39 5.10 -7.34 -10.38
C LEU A 39 4.31 -7.72 -9.12
N VAL A 40 3.72 -6.74 -8.45
CA VAL A 40 2.97 -6.97 -7.22
C VAL A 40 1.72 -7.83 -7.48
N ARG A 41 0.97 -7.50 -8.53
CA ARG A 41 -0.24 -8.25 -8.88
C ARG A 41 0.07 -9.68 -9.32
N HIS A 42 1.15 -9.89 -10.04
CA HIS A 42 1.57 -11.23 -10.44
C HIS A 42 1.84 -12.12 -9.23
N LEU A 43 2.53 -11.56 -8.22
CA LEU A 43 2.91 -12.34 -7.03
C LEU A 43 1.75 -12.54 -6.04
N PHE A 44 0.88 -11.53 -5.86
CA PHE A 44 -0.01 -11.49 -4.72
C PHE A 44 -1.50 -11.30 -5.05
N ARG A 45 -1.90 -11.31 -6.32
CA ARG A 45 -3.30 -11.06 -6.72
C ARG A 45 -4.31 -11.86 -5.91
N ASP A 46 -4.04 -13.15 -5.71
CA ASP A 46 -4.94 -14.06 -4.97
C ASP A 46 -4.80 -13.93 -3.46
N LYS A 47 -3.91 -13.08 -2.98
CA LYS A 47 -3.58 -12.93 -1.56
C LYS A 47 -3.97 -11.56 -0.99
N PHE A 48 -4.46 -10.64 -1.82
CA PHE A 48 -4.85 -9.32 -1.34
C PHE A 48 -6.03 -9.38 -0.39
N CYS A 49 -5.88 -8.77 0.77
CA CYS A 49 -6.98 -8.49 1.69
C CYS A 49 -7.55 -7.10 1.45
N PHE A 50 -6.82 -6.25 0.74
CA PHE A 50 -7.25 -4.95 0.26
C PHE A 50 -6.27 -4.48 -0.81
N ASP A 51 -6.79 -3.93 -1.91
CA ASP A 51 -5.97 -3.21 -2.88
C ASP A 51 -6.75 -2.05 -3.48
N MET A 52 -6.03 -0.98 -3.79
CA MET A 52 -6.59 0.15 -4.51
C MET A 52 -5.48 0.91 -5.24
N SER A 53 -5.85 1.71 -6.21
CA SER A 53 -4.93 2.55 -6.95
C SER A 53 -5.38 4.02 -6.88
N GLY A 54 -4.46 4.91 -6.57
CA GLY A 54 -4.69 6.34 -6.70
C GLY A 54 -4.91 6.73 -8.16
N SER A 55 -5.75 7.71 -8.40
CA SER A 55 -6.07 8.20 -9.75
C SER A 55 -5.24 9.44 -10.07
N ILE A 56 -4.47 9.37 -11.15
CA ILE A 56 -3.59 10.46 -11.56
C ILE A 56 -4.43 11.71 -11.89
N GLY A 57 -4.10 12.85 -11.26
CA GLY A 57 -4.76 14.12 -11.51
C GLY A 57 -6.12 14.29 -10.88
N ALA A 58 -6.64 13.30 -10.17
CA ALA A 58 -7.93 13.40 -9.49
C ALA A 58 -7.80 14.18 -8.17
N GLY A 59 -8.87 14.88 -7.78
CA GLY A 59 -8.92 15.60 -6.52
C GLY A 59 -9.21 14.71 -5.33
N SER A 60 -9.22 15.30 -4.14
CA SER A 60 -9.39 14.60 -2.87
C SER A 60 -10.69 13.78 -2.81
N GLU A 61 -11.80 14.35 -3.26
CA GLU A 61 -13.11 13.68 -3.23
C GLU A 61 -13.12 12.40 -4.07
N ALA A 62 -12.54 12.45 -5.27
CA ALA A 62 -12.44 11.28 -6.15
C ALA A 62 -11.53 10.21 -5.56
N GLN A 63 -10.40 10.61 -4.95
CA GLN A 63 -9.49 9.68 -4.29
C GLN A 63 -10.18 8.96 -3.11
N LEU A 64 -10.90 9.70 -2.28
CA LEU A 64 -11.67 9.15 -1.16
C LEU A 64 -12.76 8.20 -1.64
N SER A 65 -13.46 8.56 -2.71
CA SER A 65 -14.50 7.72 -3.31
C SER A 65 -13.90 6.40 -3.82
N ASN A 66 -12.76 6.45 -4.49
CA ASN A 66 -12.08 5.25 -4.98
C ASN A 66 -11.66 4.34 -3.83
N PHE A 67 -11.17 4.91 -2.74
CA PHE A 67 -10.80 4.16 -1.54
C PHE A 67 -12.04 3.48 -0.91
N ALA A 68 -13.15 4.21 -0.82
CA ALA A 68 -14.41 3.69 -0.29
C ALA A 68 -14.96 2.54 -1.15
N HIS A 69 -14.91 2.66 -2.48
CA HIS A 69 -15.30 1.57 -3.37
C HIS A 69 -14.43 0.33 -3.18
N ALA A 70 -13.12 0.51 -3.03
CA ALA A 70 -12.22 -0.61 -2.76
C ALA A 70 -12.54 -1.30 -1.44
N LEU A 71 -12.86 -0.54 -0.38
CA LEU A 71 -13.30 -1.11 0.88
C LEU A 71 -14.55 -1.98 0.70
N HIS A 72 -15.52 -1.47 -0.06
CA HIS A 72 -16.75 -2.20 -0.35
C HIS A 72 -16.46 -3.49 -1.11
N ASP A 73 -15.59 -3.45 -2.12
CA ASP A 73 -15.20 -4.62 -2.91
C ASP A 73 -14.57 -5.73 -2.05
N TYR A 74 -13.94 -5.38 -0.95
CA TYR A 74 -13.34 -6.34 -0.01
C TYR A 74 -14.24 -6.68 1.17
N GLY A 75 -15.51 -6.28 1.13
CA GLY A 75 -16.52 -6.72 2.09
C GLY A 75 -16.81 -5.75 3.24
N TYR A 76 -16.26 -4.53 3.18
CA TYR A 76 -16.64 -3.52 4.15
C TYR A 76 -18.06 -3.05 3.87
N ASP A 77 -18.99 -3.44 4.74
CA ASP A 77 -20.40 -3.17 4.57
C ASP A 77 -20.86 -2.16 5.63
N THR A 78 -21.11 -0.94 5.18
CA THR A 78 -21.70 0.11 5.99
C THR A 78 -22.55 1.02 5.12
N ASN A 79 -23.62 1.53 5.70
CA ASN A 79 -24.47 2.52 5.04
C ASN A 79 -23.83 3.92 5.04
N ASP A 80 -22.78 4.10 5.83
CA ASP A 80 -22.12 5.38 6.05
C ASP A 80 -20.68 5.30 5.54
N MET A 81 -20.48 5.62 4.27
CA MET A 81 -19.17 5.53 3.62
C MET A 81 -18.20 6.60 4.17
N PRO A 82 -16.92 6.27 4.35
CA PRO A 82 -15.93 7.22 4.84
C PRO A 82 -15.80 8.45 3.93
N LYS A 83 -15.74 9.64 4.55
CA LYS A 83 -15.63 10.93 3.85
C LYS A 83 -14.31 11.64 4.10
N THR A 84 -13.51 11.14 5.04
CA THR A 84 -12.18 11.68 5.35
C THR A 84 -11.17 10.56 5.32
N TRP A 85 -9.89 10.92 5.22
CA TRP A 85 -8.83 9.91 5.26
C TRP A 85 -8.75 9.23 6.63
N THR A 86 -8.99 9.95 7.70
CA THR A 86 -9.07 9.34 9.05
C THR A 86 -10.14 8.26 9.10
N GLU A 87 -11.35 8.57 8.64
CA GLU A 87 -12.45 7.59 8.58
C GLU A 87 -12.11 6.43 7.65
N SER A 88 -11.49 6.72 6.51
CA SER A 88 -11.10 5.70 5.52
C SER A 88 -10.12 4.69 6.09
N PHE A 89 -9.11 5.15 6.82
CA PHE A 89 -8.13 4.25 7.44
C PHE A 89 -8.70 3.52 8.66
N PHE A 90 -9.62 4.10 9.40
CA PHE A 90 -10.35 3.38 10.43
C PHE A 90 -11.21 2.25 9.83
N ALA A 91 -11.85 2.51 8.70
CA ALA A 91 -12.61 1.49 7.98
C ALA A 91 -11.70 0.37 7.48
N LEU A 92 -10.55 0.71 6.93
CA LEU A 92 -9.54 -0.28 6.51
C LEU A 92 -9.07 -1.13 7.69
N ARG A 93 -8.77 -0.50 8.81
CA ARG A 93 -8.40 -1.21 10.03
C ARG A 93 -9.48 -2.20 10.45
N SER A 94 -10.74 -1.78 10.46
CA SER A 94 -11.87 -2.64 10.80
C SER A 94 -11.99 -3.83 9.85
N LEU A 95 -11.83 -3.59 8.55
CA LEU A 95 -11.83 -4.64 7.53
C LEU A 95 -10.72 -5.66 7.77
N LEU A 96 -9.50 -5.20 7.99
CA LEU A 96 -8.33 -6.06 8.17
C LEU A 96 -8.36 -6.79 9.52
N LYS A 97 -8.94 -6.20 10.54
CA LYS A 97 -9.04 -6.77 11.88
C LYS A 97 -9.73 -8.13 11.87
N GLU A 98 -10.71 -8.32 11.01
CA GLU A 98 -11.43 -9.59 10.84
C GLU A 98 -10.52 -10.69 10.28
N GLN A 99 -9.42 -10.33 9.63
CA GLN A 99 -8.46 -11.26 9.05
C GLN A 99 -7.32 -11.62 10.00
N THR A 100 -7.11 -10.85 11.07
CA THR A 100 -6.02 -11.10 12.03
C THR A 100 -6.31 -12.35 12.88
N GLY A 101 -5.26 -13.02 13.33
CA GLY A 101 -5.36 -14.20 14.17
C GLY A 101 -5.75 -15.51 13.46
N LYS A 102 -5.81 -15.49 12.13
CA LYS A 102 -6.18 -16.67 11.34
C LYS A 102 -4.97 -17.41 10.76
N GLY A 103 -3.76 -17.01 11.14
CA GLY A 103 -2.53 -17.63 10.67
C GLY A 103 -2.20 -17.37 9.21
N LYS A 104 -2.85 -16.39 8.59
CA LYS A 104 -2.64 -16.01 7.18
C LYS A 104 -1.97 -14.67 7.06
N ARG A 105 -1.14 -14.50 6.03
CA ARG A 105 -0.54 -13.22 5.68
C ARG A 105 -1.63 -12.28 5.15
N ILE A 106 -1.66 -11.05 5.65
CA ILE A 106 -2.59 -10.01 5.24
C ILE A 106 -1.84 -9.07 4.31
N VAL A 107 -2.05 -9.21 3.00
CA VAL A 107 -1.40 -8.35 2.01
C VAL A 107 -2.31 -7.19 1.67
N VAL A 108 -1.79 -5.97 1.87
CA VAL A 108 -2.47 -4.72 1.54
C VAL A 108 -1.63 -4.02 0.49
N PHE A 109 -2.26 -3.65 -0.63
CA PHE A 109 -1.57 -2.99 -1.74
C PHE A 109 -2.22 -1.66 -2.07
N ILE A 110 -1.44 -0.59 -2.02
CA ILE A 110 -1.86 0.75 -2.44
C ILE A 110 -0.93 1.20 -3.57
N ASP A 111 -1.47 1.20 -4.78
CA ASP A 111 -0.75 1.64 -5.97
C ASP A 111 -0.95 3.14 -6.18
N GLU A 112 0.03 3.79 -6.79
CA GLU A 112 0.05 5.24 -7.04
C GLU A 112 -0.27 6.03 -5.77
N LEU A 113 0.37 5.66 -4.67
CA LEU A 113 0.19 6.27 -3.36
C LEU A 113 0.34 7.80 -3.38
N PRO A 114 1.33 8.39 -4.09
CA PRO A 114 1.48 9.84 -4.13
C PRO A 114 0.24 10.59 -4.62
N CYS A 115 -0.58 9.97 -5.47
CA CYS A 115 -1.81 10.59 -5.98
C CYS A 115 -2.85 10.86 -4.90
N LEU A 116 -2.79 10.09 -3.80
CA LEU A 116 -3.73 10.23 -2.68
C LEU A 116 -3.40 11.44 -1.80
N ASP A 117 -2.16 11.91 -1.82
CA ASP A 117 -1.71 13.03 -1.01
C ASP A 117 -2.02 14.36 -1.70
N THR A 118 -3.31 14.67 -1.81
CA THR A 118 -3.76 15.96 -2.37
C THR A 118 -3.59 17.06 -1.34
N PRO A 119 -3.47 18.35 -1.79
CA PRO A 119 -3.24 19.47 -0.87
C PRO A 119 -4.30 19.55 0.23
N LYS A 120 -3.84 19.69 1.47
CA LYS A 120 -4.69 19.87 2.67
C LYS A 120 -5.70 18.73 2.90
N SER A 121 -5.47 17.55 2.34
CA SER A 121 -6.41 16.43 2.48
C SER A 121 -6.30 15.70 3.82
N GLY A 122 -5.16 15.83 4.51
CA GLY A 122 -4.90 15.04 5.72
C GLY A 122 -4.51 13.59 5.45
N PHE A 123 -4.26 13.24 4.18
CA PHE A 123 -3.93 11.86 3.81
C PHE A 123 -2.71 11.32 4.55
N LEU A 124 -1.61 12.04 4.50
CA LEU A 124 -0.34 11.55 5.04
C LEU A 124 -0.43 11.32 6.55
N GLN A 125 -1.05 12.23 7.29
CA GLN A 125 -1.25 12.08 8.74
C GLN A 125 -2.12 10.86 9.08
N ALA A 126 -3.19 10.65 8.34
CA ALA A 126 -4.08 9.49 8.55
C ALA A 126 -3.38 8.18 8.22
N PHE A 127 -2.60 8.16 7.15
CA PHE A 127 -1.80 7.01 6.74
C PHE A 127 -0.72 6.66 7.79
N GLU A 128 0.03 7.68 8.24
CA GLU A 128 1.03 7.52 9.31
C GLU A 128 0.40 6.96 10.58
N HIS A 129 -0.73 7.50 10.97
CA HIS A 129 -1.45 7.04 12.17
C HIS A 129 -1.88 5.57 12.04
N PHE A 130 -2.43 5.20 10.89
CA PHE A 130 -2.83 3.81 10.61
C PHE A 130 -1.66 2.85 10.81
N TRP A 131 -0.51 3.17 10.22
CA TRP A 131 0.67 2.31 10.33
C TRP A 131 1.22 2.31 11.76
N ASN A 132 1.48 3.48 12.32
CA ASN A 132 2.18 3.62 13.60
C ASN A 132 1.36 3.13 14.80
N SER A 133 0.04 3.36 14.77
CA SER A 133 -0.81 3.04 15.93
C SER A 133 -1.38 1.63 15.90
N TRP A 134 -1.39 0.97 14.74
CA TRP A 134 -2.05 -0.32 14.62
C TRP A 134 -1.30 -1.32 13.76
N ALA A 135 -1.08 -1.03 12.48
CA ALA A 135 -0.59 -2.01 11.52
C ALA A 135 0.82 -2.52 11.84
N SER A 136 1.69 -1.66 12.36
CA SER A 136 3.07 -2.00 12.69
C SER A 136 3.19 -3.09 13.76
N ASP A 137 2.17 -3.26 14.61
CA ASP A 137 2.14 -4.28 15.65
C ASP A 137 1.52 -5.60 15.18
N LYS A 138 1.04 -5.67 13.95
CA LYS A 138 0.39 -6.85 13.41
C LYS A 138 1.35 -7.62 12.50
N LYS A 139 1.95 -8.67 13.06
CA LYS A 139 2.93 -9.50 12.32
C LYS A 139 2.39 -10.11 11.03
N GLU A 140 1.06 -10.22 10.89
CA GLU A 140 0.43 -10.75 9.68
C GLU A 140 0.44 -9.76 8.53
N ILE A 141 0.59 -8.45 8.80
CA ILE A 141 0.41 -7.40 7.79
C ILE A 141 1.67 -7.22 6.94
N MET A 142 1.47 -7.29 5.64
CA MET A 142 2.43 -6.89 4.62
C MET A 142 1.81 -5.76 3.80
N LEU A 143 2.23 -4.54 4.06
CA LEU A 143 1.78 -3.36 3.34
C LEU A 143 2.75 -3.06 2.22
N ILE A 144 2.25 -3.05 0.98
CA ILE A 144 3.02 -2.71 -0.21
C ILE A 144 2.45 -1.43 -0.81
N VAL A 145 3.30 -0.44 -0.99
CA VAL A 145 2.93 0.80 -1.66
C VAL A 145 3.81 1.02 -2.88
N CYS A 146 3.21 1.49 -3.96
CA CYS A 146 3.91 1.81 -5.19
C CYS A 146 3.70 3.27 -5.56
N GLY A 147 4.69 3.86 -6.20
CA GLY A 147 4.56 5.21 -6.74
C GLY A 147 5.55 5.47 -7.87
N SER A 148 5.11 6.19 -8.89
CA SER A 148 5.96 6.67 -9.99
C SER A 148 6.53 8.06 -9.74
N ALA A 149 5.97 8.83 -8.80
CA ALA A 149 6.51 10.11 -8.35
C ALA A 149 7.68 9.86 -7.38
N THR A 150 8.85 9.59 -7.94
CA THR A 150 10.05 9.19 -7.19
C THR A 150 10.42 10.21 -6.11
N SER A 151 10.37 11.50 -6.41
CA SER A 151 10.69 12.55 -5.42
C SER A 151 9.76 12.50 -4.22
N TRP A 152 8.45 12.29 -4.44
CA TRP A 152 7.49 12.17 -3.36
C TRP A 152 7.78 10.93 -2.52
N MET A 153 8.03 9.79 -3.16
CA MET A 153 8.32 8.53 -2.47
C MET A 153 9.55 8.65 -1.59
N ILE A 154 10.61 9.26 -2.10
CA ILE A 154 11.85 9.45 -1.34
C ILE A 154 11.63 10.42 -0.18
N SER A 155 11.05 11.60 -0.44
CA SER A 155 10.94 12.64 0.58
C SER A 155 9.91 12.34 1.67
N HIS A 156 8.83 11.62 1.36
CA HIS A 156 7.75 11.37 2.31
C HIS A 156 7.78 9.99 2.96
N LEU A 157 8.40 9.01 2.33
CA LEU A 157 8.46 7.65 2.87
C LEU A 157 9.88 7.24 3.28
N ILE A 158 10.85 7.43 2.42
CA ILE A 158 12.19 6.86 2.61
C ILE A 158 13.06 7.76 3.48
N ASP A 159 13.18 9.04 3.12
CA ASP A 159 14.00 10.03 3.84
C ASP A 159 13.18 10.89 4.80
N ASN A 160 11.97 10.44 5.16
CA ASN A 160 11.08 11.20 6.01
C ASN A 160 11.62 11.28 7.45
N HIS A 161 11.67 12.49 8.00
CA HIS A 161 11.97 12.73 9.41
C HIS A 161 10.71 12.94 10.26
N GLY A 162 9.51 12.78 9.66
CA GLY A 162 8.23 12.88 10.33
C GLY A 162 7.71 11.55 10.86
N GLY A 163 6.38 11.36 10.79
CA GLY A 163 5.69 10.22 11.38
C GLY A 163 6.05 8.86 10.80
N LEU A 164 6.58 8.80 9.56
CA LEU A 164 7.03 7.55 8.93
C LEU A 164 8.54 7.34 9.00
N HIS A 165 9.25 8.15 9.80
CA HIS A 165 10.70 8.02 9.98
C HIS A 165 11.05 6.60 10.46
N ASN A 166 11.95 5.92 9.73
CA ASN A 166 12.37 4.53 10.01
C ASN A 166 11.23 3.50 10.05
N ARG A 167 10.09 3.77 9.43
CA ARG A 167 8.94 2.83 9.42
C ARG A 167 8.91 1.93 8.20
N ILE A 168 9.47 2.37 7.08
CA ILE A 168 9.63 1.52 5.89
C ILE A 168 10.61 0.41 6.25
N THR A 169 10.18 -0.85 6.11
CA THR A 169 11.05 -1.99 6.40
C THR A 169 11.93 -2.34 5.21
N HIS A 170 11.43 -2.14 3.99
CA HIS A 170 12.18 -2.39 2.76
C HIS A 170 11.79 -1.41 1.67
N GLU A 171 12.76 -1.07 0.83
CA GLU A 171 12.53 -0.28 -0.37
C GLU A 171 13.02 -1.02 -1.60
N ILE A 172 12.31 -0.90 -2.70
CA ILE A 172 12.70 -1.47 -3.98
C ILE A 172 12.62 -0.38 -5.04
N HIS A 173 13.76 0.01 -5.58
CA HIS A 173 13.82 0.88 -6.74
C HIS A 173 13.83 0.03 -8.00
N LEU A 174 12.72 0.04 -8.76
CA LEU A 174 12.67 -0.65 -10.04
C LEU A 174 13.30 0.21 -11.12
N SER A 175 14.32 -0.34 -11.76
CA SER A 175 14.96 0.27 -12.92
C SER A 175 14.40 -0.35 -14.20
N PRO A 176 14.47 0.37 -15.34
CA PRO A 176 14.17 -0.22 -16.64
C PRO A 176 15.03 -1.44 -16.89
N PHE A 177 14.54 -2.37 -17.69
CA PHE A 177 15.35 -3.49 -18.16
C PHE A 177 16.51 -2.97 -19.01
N THR A 178 17.68 -3.50 -18.77
CA THR A 178 18.87 -3.23 -19.59
C THR A 178 18.99 -4.25 -20.71
#